data_793d2bf4aab373ef2fea4cf890260315
#
_entry.id   793d2bf4aab373ef2fea4cf890260315
#
_cell.length_a   1.000
_cell.length_b   1.000
_cell.length_c   1.000
_cell.angle_alpha   90.00
_cell.angle_beta   90.00
_cell.angle_gamma   90.00
#
_symmetry.space_group_name_H-M   'P 1'
#
loop_
_entity.id
_entity.type
_entity.pdbx_description
1 polymer ?
#
loop_
_entity_poly.entity_id
_entity_poly.type
_entity_poly.pdbx_seq_one_letter_code
_entity_poly.pdbx_strand_id
1 'polypeptide(L)'
;VGAAIAVAEACRNLSTVGAKPVAITDCLNFGNPEENDVYYQLEKCIEGIVDACKIFDIPVISGNVSLYNQTNEGNIYPTPIIGALGLIENDIPPVSSGFKSTGDIVYLLGSSSLSTDIDTLSGSEWAYIDQELVAGKIHIDLQLEKKVQNICRELNKIGIIESAHD
;
A
#
# COMPACT_ATOMS: atom_id res chain seq x y z
N VAL A 1 2.71 9.70 5.42
CA VAL A 1 1.90 9.28 4.25
C VAL A 1 2.49 7.99 3.65
N GLY A 2 3.78 7.94 3.24
CA GLY A 2 4.36 6.78 2.56
C GLY A 2 4.16 5.44 3.28
N ALA A 3 4.39 5.40 4.59
CA ALA A 3 4.17 4.18 5.38
C ALA A 3 2.69 3.75 5.42
N ALA A 4 1.75 4.72 5.44
CA ALA A 4 0.33 4.41 5.34
C ALA A 4 -0.04 3.82 3.97
N ILE A 5 0.60 4.32 2.89
CA ILE A 5 0.46 3.77 1.54
C ILE A 5 0.98 2.34 1.49
N ALA A 6 2.13 2.05 2.08
CA ALA A 6 2.69 0.69 2.11
C ALA A 6 1.75 -0.32 2.79
N VAL A 7 1.11 0.06 3.91
CA VAL A 7 0.08 -0.79 4.56
C VAL A 7 -1.14 -0.95 3.66
N ALA A 8 -1.64 0.15 3.06
CA ALA A 8 -2.80 0.11 2.18
C ALA A 8 -2.57 -0.77 0.95
N GLU A 9 -1.39 -0.66 0.34
CA GLU A 9 -0.98 -1.48 -0.81
C GLU A 9 -0.92 -2.96 -0.45
N ALA A 10 -0.25 -3.32 0.66
CA ALA A 10 -0.20 -4.71 1.10
C ALA A 10 -1.60 -5.31 1.33
N CYS A 11 -2.52 -4.54 1.92
CA CYS A 11 -3.91 -4.95 2.10
C CYS A 11 -4.70 -5.01 0.77
N ARG A 12 -4.37 -4.13 -0.18
CA ARG A 12 -4.98 -4.11 -1.51
C ARG A 12 -4.58 -5.34 -2.31
N ASN A 13 -3.29 -5.69 -2.31
CA ASN A 13 -2.78 -6.92 -2.94
C ASN A 13 -3.48 -8.18 -2.42
N LEU A 14 -3.73 -8.27 -1.12
CA LEU A 14 -4.53 -9.36 -0.55
C LEU A 14 -5.98 -9.32 -1.04
N SER A 15 -6.56 -8.13 -1.14
CA SER A 15 -7.96 -7.96 -1.54
C SER A 15 -8.20 -8.32 -3.02
N THR A 16 -7.22 -8.12 -3.91
CA THR A 16 -7.33 -8.50 -5.33
C THR A 16 -7.46 -10.00 -5.51
N VAL A 17 -6.84 -10.82 -4.66
CA VAL A 17 -6.99 -12.29 -4.72
C VAL A 17 -8.17 -12.80 -3.89
N GLY A 18 -8.98 -11.91 -3.32
CA GLY A 18 -10.15 -12.25 -2.50
C GLY A 18 -9.84 -12.47 -1.02
N ALA A 19 -8.59 -12.29 -0.58
CA ALA A 19 -8.19 -12.46 0.80
C ALA A 19 -8.58 -11.25 1.68
N LYS A 20 -9.15 -11.52 2.86
CA LYS A 20 -9.38 -10.50 3.88
C LYS A 20 -8.09 -10.28 4.67
N PRO A 21 -7.50 -9.07 4.68
CA PRO A 21 -6.37 -8.76 5.55
C PRO A 21 -6.71 -8.99 7.02
N VAL A 22 -5.83 -9.64 7.78
CA VAL A 22 -6.05 -9.96 9.20
C VAL A 22 -4.91 -9.52 10.10
N ALA A 23 -3.72 -9.33 9.56
CA ALA A 23 -2.56 -8.87 10.32
C ALA A 23 -1.47 -8.35 9.39
N ILE A 24 -0.58 -7.54 9.94
CA ILE A 24 0.67 -7.15 9.27
C ILE A 24 1.89 -7.45 10.13
N THR A 25 3.04 -7.52 9.48
CA THR A 25 4.37 -7.43 10.07
C THR A 25 5.12 -6.28 9.41
N ASP A 26 6.01 -5.63 10.13
CA ASP A 26 6.85 -4.56 9.57
C ASP A 26 8.34 -4.91 9.60
N CYS A 27 9.10 -4.24 8.75
CA CYS A 27 10.56 -4.21 8.82
C CYS A 27 10.98 -2.76 8.57
N LEU A 28 11.36 -2.08 9.64
CA LEU A 28 11.67 -0.66 9.63
C LEU A 28 13.17 -0.46 9.49
N ASN A 29 13.61 0.22 8.43
CA ASN A 29 15.02 0.47 8.16
C ASN A 29 15.27 1.98 8.08
N PHE A 30 16.07 2.50 9.00
CA PHE A 30 16.35 3.93 9.15
C PHE A 30 17.83 4.16 9.42
N GLY A 31 18.27 5.40 9.18
CA GLY A 31 19.60 5.89 9.51
C GLY A 31 19.82 6.06 11.01
N ASN A 32 20.65 7.01 11.39
CA ASN A 32 20.97 7.30 12.78
C ASN A 32 19.82 8.06 13.48
N PRO A 33 19.09 7.44 14.44
CA PRO A 33 17.96 8.08 15.13
C PRO A 33 18.35 9.18 16.12
N GLU A 34 19.65 9.38 16.38
CA GLU A 34 20.14 10.52 17.18
C GLU A 34 20.12 11.83 16.36
N GLU A 35 19.98 11.73 15.04
CA GLU A 35 19.76 12.87 14.16
C GLU A 35 18.26 13.23 14.12
N ASN A 36 17.94 14.48 14.36
CA ASN A 36 16.56 14.97 14.46
C ASN A 36 15.69 14.62 13.25
N ASP A 37 16.24 14.72 12.05
CA ASP A 37 15.53 14.44 10.81
C ASP A 37 15.18 12.95 10.68
N VAL A 38 16.11 12.06 11.04
CA VAL A 38 15.90 10.60 11.05
C VAL A 38 14.88 10.20 12.12
N TYR A 39 14.98 10.79 13.31
CA TYR A 39 14.00 10.57 14.37
C TYR A 39 12.60 10.99 13.92
N TYR A 40 12.46 12.16 13.33
CA TYR A 40 11.19 12.63 12.77
C TYR A 40 10.64 11.69 11.70
N GLN A 41 11.49 11.19 10.79
CA GLN A 41 11.11 10.24 9.76
C GLN A 41 10.57 8.93 10.38
N LEU A 42 11.26 8.39 11.41
CA LEU A 42 10.84 7.19 12.13
C LEU A 42 9.50 7.40 12.83
N GLU A 43 9.34 8.50 13.58
CA GLU A 43 8.09 8.86 14.26
C GLU A 43 6.93 8.94 13.26
N LYS A 44 7.09 9.68 12.16
CA LYS A 44 6.06 9.84 11.12
C LYS A 44 5.78 8.56 10.34
N CYS A 45 6.74 7.69 10.20
CA CYS A 45 6.55 6.36 9.66
C CYS A 45 5.62 5.52 10.56
N ILE A 46 5.92 5.44 11.84
CA ILE A 46 5.11 4.70 12.82
C ILE A 46 3.71 5.28 12.91
N GLU A 47 3.54 6.61 12.97
CA GLU A 47 2.22 7.24 12.92
C GLU A 47 1.42 6.80 11.69
N GLY A 48 2.03 6.81 10.51
CA GLY A 48 1.38 6.40 9.28
C GLY A 48 0.94 4.93 9.28
N ILE A 49 1.76 4.02 9.82
CA ILE A 49 1.38 2.59 10.01
C ILE A 49 0.20 2.49 10.97
N VAL A 50 0.26 3.18 12.12
CA VAL A 50 -0.80 3.16 13.13
C VAL A 50 -2.13 3.65 12.57
N ASP A 51 -2.13 4.75 11.82
CA ASP A 51 -3.34 5.32 11.21
C ASP A 51 -3.97 4.33 10.20
N ALA A 52 -3.16 3.74 9.34
CA ALA A 52 -3.63 2.73 8.39
C ALA A 52 -4.16 1.49 9.10
N CYS A 53 -3.44 0.95 10.09
CA CYS A 53 -3.87 -0.21 10.87
C CYS A 53 -5.19 0.02 11.59
N LYS A 54 -5.40 1.21 12.17
CA LYS A 54 -6.68 1.59 12.79
C LYS A 54 -7.82 1.63 11.78
N ILE A 55 -7.58 2.19 10.59
CA ILE A 55 -8.61 2.27 9.54
C ILE A 55 -8.96 0.87 9.01
N PHE A 56 -7.96 0.04 8.72
CA PHE A 56 -8.18 -1.31 8.22
C PHE A 56 -8.62 -2.31 9.29
N ASP A 57 -8.51 -1.95 10.58
CA ASP A 57 -8.81 -2.81 11.73
C ASP A 57 -7.96 -4.09 11.73
N ILE A 58 -6.66 -3.91 11.57
CA ILE A 58 -5.66 -4.98 11.56
C ILE A 58 -4.53 -4.71 12.56
N PRO A 59 -4.07 -5.72 13.32
CA PRO A 59 -2.94 -5.59 14.23
C PRO A 59 -1.59 -5.72 13.52
N VAL A 60 -0.56 -5.09 14.08
CA VAL A 60 0.83 -5.46 13.84
C VAL A 60 1.17 -6.62 14.78
N ILE A 61 1.49 -7.78 14.24
CA ILE A 61 1.73 -9.00 15.04
C ILE A 61 3.21 -9.34 15.25
N SER A 62 4.07 -8.76 14.43
CA SER A 62 5.53 -8.90 14.55
C SER A 62 6.21 -7.78 13.77
N GLY A 63 7.52 -7.66 13.94
CA GLY A 63 8.30 -6.72 13.18
C GLY A 63 9.77 -6.73 13.52
N ASN A 64 10.54 -5.95 12.79
CA ASN A 64 11.94 -5.69 13.00
C ASN A 64 12.25 -4.22 12.82
N VAL A 65 13.14 -3.69 13.63
CA VAL A 65 13.69 -2.34 13.48
C VAL A 65 15.20 -2.43 13.30
N SER A 66 15.71 -1.88 12.23
CA SER A 66 17.13 -1.71 11.94
C SER A 66 17.45 -0.21 11.89
N LEU A 67 18.35 0.23 12.73
CA LEU A 67 18.76 1.63 12.89
C LEU A 67 20.25 1.78 12.58
N TYR A 68 20.71 3.04 12.48
CA TYR A 68 22.10 3.37 12.17
C TYR A 68 22.58 2.85 10.80
N ASN A 69 21.63 2.68 9.86
CA ASN A 69 22.00 2.26 8.51
C ASN A 69 22.53 3.45 7.73
N GLN A 70 23.79 3.40 7.40
CA GLN A 70 24.51 4.49 6.72
C GLN A 70 25.41 3.94 5.60
N THR A 71 25.61 4.75 4.60
CA THR A 71 26.60 4.57 3.53
C THR A 71 27.69 5.65 3.64
N ASN A 72 28.66 5.62 2.75
CA ASN A 72 29.65 6.71 2.66
C ASN A 72 29.03 8.06 2.27
N GLU A 73 27.81 8.06 1.76
CA GLU A 73 27.07 9.26 1.33
C GLU A 73 26.08 9.78 2.41
N GLY A 74 25.95 9.06 3.54
CA GLY A 74 25.10 9.44 4.66
C GLY A 74 24.06 8.37 5.05
N ASN A 75 23.00 8.78 5.72
CA ASN A 75 21.91 7.90 6.13
C ASN A 75 21.17 7.33 4.92
N ILE A 76 20.71 6.08 5.04
CA ILE A 76 19.78 5.51 4.04
C ILE A 76 18.44 6.27 4.05
N TYR A 77 17.70 6.18 2.96
CA TYR A 77 16.31 6.65 2.93
C TYR A 77 15.45 5.87 3.93
N PRO A 78 14.44 6.52 4.54
CA PRO A 78 13.49 5.85 5.43
C PRO A 78 12.72 4.77 4.65
N THR A 79 12.91 3.51 5.03
CA THR A 79 12.42 2.37 4.25
C THR A 79 11.60 1.41 5.13
N PRO A 80 10.30 1.68 5.33
CA PRO A 80 9.39 0.70 5.90
C PRO A 80 9.03 -0.37 4.85
N ILE A 81 9.12 -1.64 5.23
CA ILE A 81 8.68 -2.78 4.43
C ILE A 81 7.52 -3.43 5.19
N ILE A 82 6.39 -3.65 4.51
CA ILE A 82 5.20 -4.23 5.12
C ILE A 82 4.93 -5.61 4.53
N GLY A 83 4.85 -6.61 5.40
CA GLY A 83 4.27 -7.90 5.08
C GLY A 83 2.83 -7.96 5.59
N ALA A 84 1.92 -8.55 4.84
CA ALA A 84 0.53 -8.69 5.26
C ALA A 84 0.05 -10.13 5.15
N LEU A 85 -0.79 -10.54 6.11
CA LEU A 85 -1.48 -11.82 6.13
C LEU A 85 -2.94 -11.62 5.79
N GLY A 86 -3.46 -12.47 4.89
CA GLY A 86 -4.88 -12.48 4.54
C GLY A 86 -5.46 -13.88 4.60
N LEU A 87 -6.76 -13.98 4.82
CA LEU A 87 -7.50 -15.23 4.82
C LEU A 87 -8.52 -15.21 3.68
N ILE A 88 -8.54 -16.29 2.90
CA ILE A 88 -9.58 -16.59 1.90
C ILE A 88 -10.55 -17.57 2.54
N GLU A 89 -11.86 -17.31 2.44
CA GLU A 89 -12.90 -18.24 2.89
C GLU A 89 -12.85 -19.52 2.04
N ASN A 90 -12.99 -20.69 2.68
CA ASN A 90 -12.71 -21.99 2.08
C ASN A 90 -13.45 -22.32 0.77
N ASP A 91 -14.60 -21.71 0.54
CA ASP A 91 -15.46 -21.99 -0.61
C ASP A 91 -15.27 -20.97 -1.77
N ILE A 92 -14.34 -20.02 -1.62
CA ILE A 92 -14.09 -18.99 -2.62
C ILE A 92 -12.76 -19.27 -3.33
N PRO A 93 -12.76 -19.53 -4.64
CA PRO A 93 -11.53 -19.70 -5.37
C PRO A 93 -10.77 -18.36 -5.44
N PRO A 94 -9.44 -18.35 -5.25
CA PRO A 94 -8.65 -17.14 -5.38
C PRO A 94 -8.67 -16.63 -6.82
N VAL A 95 -8.82 -15.32 -6.96
CA VAL A 95 -8.73 -14.63 -8.27
C VAL A 95 -7.26 -14.37 -8.59
N SER A 96 -6.89 -14.51 -9.85
CA SER A 96 -5.52 -14.21 -10.32
C SER A 96 -5.46 -12.87 -11.06
N SER A 97 -4.23 -12.35 -11.29
CA SER A 97 -4.05 -11.07 -11.97
C SER A 97 -4.16 -11.14 -13.50
N GLY A 98 -4.01 -12.32 -14.10
CA GLY A 98 -4.01 -12.47 -15.57
C GLY A 98 -5.40 -12.43 -16.18
N PHE A 99 -5.59 -11.74 -17.30
CA PHE A 99 -6.80 -11.78 -18.11
C PHE A 99 -7.16 -13.19 -18.53
N LYS A 100 -8.45 -13.53 -18.60
CA LYS A 100 -8.95 -14.89 -18.86
C LYS A 100 -9.44 -15.06 -20.29
N SER A 101 -10.25 -14.13 -20.78
CA SER A 101 -10.93 -14.31 -22.06
C SER A 101 -10.87 -13.04 -22.92
N THR A 102 -10.84 -13.25 -24.24
CA THR A 102 -10.97 -12.14 -25.19
C THR A 102 -12.38 -11.58 -25.11
N GLY A 103 -12.51 -10.29 -24.91
CA GLY A 103 -13.80 -9.59 -24.79
C GLY A 103 -14.20 -9.28 -23.37
N ASP A 104 -13.42 -9.70 -22.37
CA ASP A 104 -13.64 -9.28 -20.98
C ASP A 104 -13.54 -7.77 -20.85
N ILE A 105 -14.38 -7.20 -19.99
CA ILE A 105 -14.42 -5.76 -19.74
C ILE A 105 -13.52 -5.42 -18.57
N VAL A 106 -12.66 -4.42 -18.76
CA VAL A 106 -11.76 -3.93 -17.72
C VAL A 106 -12.39 -2.73 -17.00
N TYR A 107 -12.50 -2.82 -15.69
CA TYR A 107 -12.99 -1.75 -14.82
C TYR A 107 -11.89 -1.21 -13.93
N LEU A 108 -11.88 0.11 -13.73
CA LEU A 108 -11.08 0.76 -12.70
C LEU A 108 -11.96 0.96 -11.45
N LEU A 109 -11.59 0.33 -10.34
CA LEU A 109 -12.21 0.55 -9.03
C LEU A 109 -11.44 1.64 -8.28
N GLY A 110 -12.13 2.70 -7.87
CA GLY A 110 -11.49 3.79 -7.16
C GLY A 110 -12.36 5.02 -7.02
N SER A 111 -11.76 6.19 -7.17
CA SER A 111 -12.49 7.46 -7.18
C SER A 111 -13.42 7.55 -8.38
N SER A 112 -14.59 8.15 -8.18
CA SER A 112 -15.57 8.40 -9.25
C SER A 112 -15.10 9.44 -10.28
N SER A 113 -14.04 10.18 -10.00
CA SER A 113 -13.44 11.16 -10.90
C SER A 113 -11.92 11.02 -10.88
N LEU A 114 -11.31 10.98 -12.05
CA LEU A 114 -9.87 11.12 -12.19
C LEU A 114 -9.51 12.61 -12.04
N SER A 115 -8.52 12.89 -11.20
CA SER A 115 -7.96 14.25 -11.11
C SER A 115 -7.05 14.50 -12.32
N THR A 116 -7.11 15.70 -12.84
CA THR A 116 -6.15 16.20 -13.83
C THR A 116 -5.02 17.02 -13.19
N ASP A 117 -4.99 17.08 -11.86
CA ASP A 117 -3.96 17.78 -11.11
C ASP A 117 -2.63 17.01 -11.21
N ILE A 118 -1.58 17.70 -11.61
CA ILE A 118 -0.23 17.12 -11.74
C ILE A 118 0.28 16.56 -10.40
N ASP A 119 -0.18 17.10 -9.28
CA ASP A 119 0.18 16.62 -7.94
C ASP A 119 -0.26 15.16 -7.69
N THR A 120 -1.24 14.66 -8.44
CA THR A 120 -1.66 13.24 -8.34
C THR A 120 -0.63 12.27 -8.90
N LEU A 121 0.32 12.76 -9.71
CA LEU A 121 1.43 11.99 -10.28
C LEU A 121 2.70 12.08 -9.44
N SER A 122 2.64 12.75 -8.28
CA SER A 122 3.79 12.92 -7.39
C SER A 122 4.38 11.58 -6.96
N GLY A 123 5.68 11.41 -7.15
CA GLY A 123 6.41 10.18 -6.83
C GLY A 123 6.17 9.01 -7.81
N SER A 124 5.48 9.24 -8.93
CA SER A 124 5.26 8.21 -9.95
C SER A 124 6.46 8.05 -10.88
N GLU A 125 6.61 6.85 -11.47
CA GLU A 125 7.57 6.59 -12.54
C GLU A 125 7.39 7.53 -13.73
N TRP A 126 6.14 7.89 -14.06
CA TRP A 126 5.87 8.82 -15.15
C TRP A 126 6.48 10.21 -14.87
N ALA A 127 6.29 10.75 -13.66
CA ALA A 127 6.87 12.03 -13.28
C ALA A 127 8.41 11.99 -13.31
N TYR A 128 9.01 10.88 -12.92
CA TYR A 128 10.46 10.69 -12.97
C TYR A 128 10.98 10.61 -14.42
N ILE A 129 10.36 9.81 -15.27
CA ILE A 129 10.82 9.57 -16.65
C ILE A 129 10.59 10.82 -17.51
N ASP A 130 9.44 11.48 -17.38
CA ASP A 130 9.04 12.60 -18.24
C ASP A 130 9.59 13.95 -17.76
N GLN A 131 9.63 14.17 -16.45
CA GLN A 131 9.99 15.44 -15.84
C GLN A 131 11.29 15.40 -15.01
N GLU A 132 11.91 14.22 -14.87
CA GLU A 132 13.04 13.99 -13.93
C GLU A 132 12.69 14.41 -12.49
N LEU A 133 11.42 14.40 -12.13
CA LEU A 133 10.90 14.91 -10.88
C LEU A 133 10.52 13.77 -9.93
N VAL A 134 11.17 13.70 -8.77
CA VAL A 134 10.86 12.74 -7.69
C VAL A 134 10.07 13.40 -6.55
N ALA A 135 9.75 14.66 -6.68
CA ALA A 135 9.08 15.46 -5.65
C ALA A 135 7.56 15.52 -5.86
N GLY A 136 6.87 16.04 -4.87
CA GLY A 136 5.45 16.31 -4.90
C GLY A 136 4.77 15.96 -3.57
N LYS A 137 3.50 16.29 -3.45
CA LYS A 137 2.71 16.04 -2.26
C LYS A 137 1.84 14.80 -2.46
N ILE A 138 2.33 13.65 -2.00
CA ILE A 138 1.57 12.40 -2.03
C ILE A 138 0.40 12.48 -1.03
N HIS A 139 -0.77 12.04 -1.46
CA HIS A 139 -1.98 11.94 -0.63
C HIS A 139 -2.59 10.54 -0.76
N ILE A 140 -3.21 10.06 0.31
CA ILE A 140 -4.01 8.83 0.31
C ILE A 140 -5.28 9.05 1.14
N ASP A 141 -6.42 8.60 0.63
CA ASP A 141 -7.66 8.48 1.38
C ASP A 141 -7.84 7.04 1.84
N LEU A 142 -7.43 6.76 3.08
CA LEU A 142 -7.49 5.42 3.68
C LEU A 142 -8.93 4.91 3.82
N GLN A 143 -9.93 5.79 3.93
CA GLN A 143 -11.33 5.38 4.01
C GLN A 143 -11.84 4.93 2.64
N LEU A 144 -11.47 5.63 1.57
CA LEU A 144 -11.75 5.21 0.22
C LEU A 144 -11.04 3.89 -0.09
N GLU A 145 -9.76 3.75 0.25
CA GLU A 145 -9.00 2.51 0.12
C GLU A 145 -9.72 1.33 0.76
N LYS A 146 -10.14 1.46 2.01
CA LYS A 146 -10.90 0.42 2.71
C LYS A 146 -12.18 0.03 1.98
N LYS A 147 -12.93 1.02 1.47
CA LYS A 147 -14.17 0.77 0.70
C LYS A 147 -13.89 0.02 -0.59
N VAL A 148 -12.89 0.46 -1.36
CA VAL A 148 -12.51 -0.17 -2.64
C VAL A 148 -12.08 -1.61 -2.41
N GLN A 149 -11.24 -1.87 -1.42
CA GLN A 149 -10.78 -3.21 -1.05
C GLN A 149 -11.94 -4.10 -0.62
N ASN A 150 -12.89 -3.58 0.18
CA ASN A 150 -14.08 -4.32 0.57
C ASN A 150 -14.94 -4.71 -0.64
N ILE A 151 -15.20 -3.74 -1.54
CA ILE A 151 -15.97 -3.99 -2.77
C ILE A 151 -15.27 -5.04 -3.63
N CYS A 152 -13.95 -4.95 -3.81
CA CYS A 152 -13.18 -5.92 -4.58
C CYS A 152 -13.38 -7.34 -4.02
N ARG A 153 -13.28 -7.53 -2.70
CA ARG A 153 -13.50 -8.83 -2.07
C ARG A 153 -14.94 -9.33 -2.21
N GLU A 154 -15.94 -8.46 -2.06
CA GLU A 154 -17.35 -8.86 -2.24
C GLU A 154 -17.61 -9.27 -3.70
N LEU A 155 -17.07 -8.58 -4.68
CA LEU A 155 -17.18 -8.95 -6.09
C LEU A 155 -16.48 -10.29 -6.39
N ASN A 156 -15.33 -10.56 -5.75
CA ASN A 156 -14.66 -11.85 -5.81
C ASN A 156 -15.56 -12.96 -5.21
N LYS A 157 -16.14 -12.70 -4.04
CA LYS A 157 -16.99 -13.66 -3.31
C LYS A 157 -18.23 -14.10 -4.12
N ILE A 158 -18.83 -13.19 -4.86
CA ILE A 158 -20.00 -13.50 -5.71
C ILE A 158 -19.60 -13.96 -7.11
N GLY A 159 -18.32 -14.12 -7.40
CA GLY A 159 -17.82 -14.71 -8.65
C GLY A 159 -18.01 -13.85 -9.90
N ILE A 160 -18.05 -12.52 -9.75
CA ILE A 160 -18.20 -11.60 -10.89
C ILE A 160 -16.84 -11.25 -11.50
N ILE A 161 -15.76 -11.27 -10.69
CA ILE A 161 -14.42 -10.91 -11.13
C ILE A 161 -13.69 -12.14 -11.63
N GLU A 162 -13.21 -12.09 -12.87
CA GLU A 162 -12.39 -13.13 -13.49
C GLU A 162 -10.88 -12.92 -13.21
N SER A 163 -10.46 -11.66 -13.09
CA SER A 163 -9.10 -11.26 -12.75
C SER A 163 -9.08 -9.91 -12.04
N ALA A 164 -8.10 -9.69 -11.19
CA ALA A 164 -7.91 -8.40 -10.51
C ALA A 164 -6.43 -8.10 -10.29
N HIS A 165 -6.07 -6.84 -10.38
CA HIS A 165 -4.73 -6.32 -10.09
C HIS A 165 -4.87 -4.96 -9.40
N ASP A 166 -3.92 -4.59 -8.54
CA ASP A 166 -3.85 -3.26 -7.91
C ASP A 166 -3.05 -2.26 -8.74
#